data_2695ff8edb27bf84663952fce49c3c5e
#
_entry.id   2695ff8edb27bf84663952fce49c3c5e
#
_cell.length_a   1.000
_cell.length_b   1.000
_cell.length_c   1.000
_cell.angle_alpha   90.00
_cell.angle_beta   90.00
_cell.angle_gamma   90.00
#
_symmetry.space_group_name_H-M   'P 1'
#
loop_
_entity.id
_entity.type
_entity.pdbx_description
1 polymer ?
#
loop_
_entity_poly.entity_id
_entity_poly.type
_entity_poly.pdbx_seq_one_letter_code
_entity_poly.pdbx_strand_id
1 'polypeptide(L)'
;MKKILYVEDNEMNRDMLGRRLTRREYDVIFAFDGQEGLDKMKSESPDLVLMDMGLPVLDGWEATTQAKADPEISNIPIIALTAHAMEHDRQKALECGADDFD
;
A
#
# COMPACT_ATOMS: atom_id res chain seq x y z
N MET A 1 15.05 5.23 11.06
CA MET A 1 14.45 4.12 10.29
C MET A 1 13.36 4.67 9.37
N LYS A 2 13.29 4.14 8.17
CA LYS A 2 12.18 4.46 7.27
C LYS A 2 10.92 3.73 7.72
N LYS A 3 9.80 4.42 7.67
CA LYS A 3 8.51 3.86 8.05
C LYS A 3 7.77 3.38 6.81
N ILE A 4 7.37 2.12 6.80
CA ILE A 4 6.62 1.52 5.70
C ILE A 4 5.23 1.10 6.21
N LEU A 5 4.20 1.57 5.53
CA LEU A 5 2.83 1.11 5.77
C LEU A 5 2.53 -0.01 4.78
N TYR A 6 2.21 -1.18 5.31
CA TYR A 6 1.83 -2.33 4.49
C TYR A 6 0.34 -2.60 4.67
N VAL A 7 -0.42 -2.39 3.61
CA VAL A 7 -1.88 -2.56 3.61
C VAL A 7 -2.20 -3.92 3.02
N GLU A 8 -2.60 -4.86 3.86
CA GLU A 8 -2.83 -6.26 3.49
C GLU A 8 -3.82 -6.88 4.47
N ASP A 9 -4.86 -7.53 3.97
CA ASP A 9 -5.87 -8.19 4.79
C ASP A 9 -5.51 -9.61 5.22
N ASN A 10 -4.56 -10.26 4.53
CA ASN A 10 -4.16 -11.63 4.81
C ASN A 10 -3.06 -11.67 5.86
N GLU A 11 -3.34 -12.31 7.01
CA GLU A 11 -2.40 -12.37 8.12
C GLU A 11 -1.07 -13.05 7.74
N MET A 12 -1.14 -14.12 6.96
CA MET A 12 0.06 -14.85 6.54
C MET A 12 0.96 -13.96 5.68
N ASN A 13 0.36 -13.22 4.75
CA ASN A 13 1.12 -12.31 3.89
C ASN A 13 1.75 -11.17 4.71
N ARG A 14 0.99 -10.62 5.67
CA ARG A 14 1.53 -9.58 6.57
C ARG A 14 2.74 -10.10 7.33
N ASP A 15 2.62 -11.31 7.88
CA ASP A 15 3.70 -11.91 8.66
C ASP A 15 4.95 -12.13 7.81
N MET A 16 4.80 -12.71 6.64
CA MET A 16 5.93 -13.02 5.76
C MET A 16 6.69 -11.78 5.31
N LEU A 17 5.99 -10.83 4.72
CA LEU A 17 6.64 -9.62 4.21
C LEU A 17 7.06 -8.70 5.35
N GLY A 18 6.25 -8.62 6.39
CA GLY A 18 6.59 -7.82 7.56
C GLY A 18 7.89 -8.24 8.21
N ARG A 19 8.12 -9.54 8.33
CA ARG A 19 9.39 -10.05 8.88
C ARG A 19 10.58 -9.69 8.00
N ARG A 20 10.42 -9.78 6.68
CA ARG A 20 11.49 -9.42 5.74
C ARG A 20 11.85 -7.94 5.85
N LEU A 21 10.84 -7.09 5.92
CA LEU A 21 11.05 -5.65 6.04
C LEU A 21 11.69 -5.29 7.38
N THR A 22 11.24 -5.93 8.46
CA THR A 22 11.82 -5.70 9.78
C THR A 22 13.29 -6.11 9.85
N ARG A 23 13.64 -7.21 9.19
CA ARG A 23 15.05 -7.64 9.12
C ARG A 23 15.93 -6.64 8.39
N ARG A 24 15.35 -5.84 7.51
CA ARG A 24 16.06 -4.79 6.80
C ARG A 24 16.00 -3.46 7.52
N GLU A 25 15.59 -3.49 8.77
CA GLU A 25 15.58 -2.34 9.68
C GLU A 25 14.57 -1.26 9.28
N TYR A 26 13.47 -1.63 8.61
CA TYR A 26 12.36 -0.73 8.39
C TYR A 26 11.39 -0.79 9.57
N ASP A 27 10.78 0.35 9.86
CA ASP A 27 9.69 0.41 10.84
C ASP A 27 8.39 0.12 10.09
N VAL A 28 7.80 -1.05 10.32
CA VAL A 28 6.64 -1.52 9.57
C VAL A 28 5.37 -1.34 10.38
N ILE A 29 4.40 -0.63 9.80
CA ILE A 29 3.05 -0.54 10.36
C ILE A 29 2.08 -1.21 9.38
N PHE A 30 0.97 -1.72 9.90
CA PHE A 30 0.03 -2.50 9.11
C PHE A 30 -1.34 -1.83 9.06
N ALA A 31 -2.03 -2.01 7.94
CA ALA A 31 -3.45 -1.73 7.83
C ALA A 31 -4.11 -2.96 7.19
N PHE A 32 -5.36 -3.23 7.54
CA PHE A 32 -6.02 -4.48 7.17
C PHE A 32 -7.05 -4.31 6.06
N ASP A 33 -7.35 -3.09 5.67
CA ASP A 33 -8.20 -2.77 4.53
C ASP A 33 -7.82 -1.40 3.97
N GLY A 34 -8.43 -1.04 2.84
CA GLY A 34 -8.09 0.19 2.15
C GLY A 34 -8.43 1.45 2.92
N GLN A 35 -9.54 1.44 3.68
CA GLN A 35 -9.92 2.62 4.47
C GLN A 35 -8.94 2.84 5.61
N GLU A 36 -8.57 1.78 6.32
CA GLU A 36 -7.56 1.87 7.37
C GLU A 36 -6.22 2.33 6.80
N GLY A 37 -5.89 1.87 5.60
CA GLY A 37 -4.68 2.30 4.89
C GLY A 37 -4.67 3.81 4.69
N LEU A 38 -5.77 4.38 4.18
CA LEU A 38 -5.87 5.82 4.00
C LEU A 38 -5.76 6.58 5.33
N ASP A 39 -6.45 6.08 6.36
CA ASP A 39 -6.42 6.72 7.67
C ASP A 39 -5.00 6.73 8.24
N LYS A 40 -4.26 5.63 8.11
CA LYS A 40 -2.89 5.54 8.61
C LYS A 40 -1.90 6.34 7.78
N MET A 41 -2.15 6.51 6.48
CA MET A 41 -1.32 7.41 5.67
C MET A 41 -1.36 8.82 6.25
N LYS A 42 -2.51 9.25 6.72
CA LYS A 42 -2.67 10.58 7.33
C LYS A 42 -2.09 10.64 8.73
N SER A 43 -2.36 9.64 9.57
CA SER A 43 -1.97 9.66 10.97
C SER A 43 -0.51 9.32 11.21
N GLU A 44 0.08 8.46 10.39
CA GLU A 44 1.43 7.94 10.60
C GLU A 44 2.48 8.56 9.66
N SER A 45 2.05 9.20 8.58
CA SER A 45 2.94 9.81 7.59
C SER A 45 4.08 8.87 7.16
N PRO A 46 3.75 7.68 6.62
CA PRO A 46 4.80 6.73 6.24
C PRO A 46 5.66 7.26 5.09
N ASP A 47 6.87 6.74 4.99
CA ASP A 47 7.80 7.08 3.90
C ASP A 47 7.44 6.33 2.61
N LEU A 48 6.75 5.18 2.74
CA LEU A 48 6.38 4.33 1.62
C LEU A 48 5.14 3.52 1.99
N VAL A 49 4.27 3.29 1.02
CA VAL A 49 3.10 2.41 1.19
C VAL A 49 3.22 1.24 0.23
N LEU A 50 3.05 0.03 0.77
CA LEU A 50 2.88 -1.19 -0.02
C LEU A 50 1.39 -1.53 0.04
N MET A 51 0.70 -1.44 -1.09
CA MET A 51 -0.76 -1.54 -1.15
C MET A 51 -1.18 -2.79 -1.91
N ASP A 52 -1.80 -3.74 -1.20
CA ASP A 52 -2.45 -4.88 -1.86
C ASP A 52 -3.69 -4.35 -2.60
N MET A 53 -3.85 -4.79 -3.85
CA MET A 53 -4.95 -4.31 -4.67
C MET A 53 -6.27 -5.04 -4.42
N GLY A 54 -6.25 -6.23 -3.84
CA GLY A 54 -7.44 -7.04 -3.57
C GLY A 54 -7.98 -6.91 -2.15
N LEU A 55 -8.11 -5.70 -1.63
CA LEU A 55 -8.51 -5.45 -0.24
C LEU A 55 -10.03 -5.42 -0.05
N PRO A 56 -10.51 -5.80 1.17
CA PRO A 56 -11.91 -5.61 1.52
C PRO A 56 -12.22 -4.16 1.89
N VAL A 57 -13.50 -3.84 2.04
CA VAL A 57 -14.05 -2.53 2.42
C VAL A 57 -13.79 -1.49 1.33
N LEU A 58 -12.54 -1.14 1.11
CA LEU A 58 -12.10 -0.24 0.06
C LEU A 58 -10.89 -0.89 -0.58
N ASP A 59 -11.00 -1.30 -1.85
CA ASP A 59 -9.91 -2.03 -2.51
C ASP A 59 -8.70 -1.12 -2.76
N GLY A 60 -7.56 -1.75 -3.08
CA GLY A 60 -6.31 -1.02 -3.26
C GLY A 60 -6.32 -0.07 -4.45
N TRP A 61 -7.07 -0.37 -5.51
CA TRP A 61 -7.20 0.53 -6.65
C TRP A 61 -7.86 1.84 -6.25
N GLU A 62 -8.98 1.74 -5.54
CA GLU A 62 -9.74 2.90 -5.08
C GLU A 62 -8.96 3.67 -4.00
N ALA A 63 -8.36 2.95 -3.06
CA ALA A 63 -7.55 3.57 -2.00
C ALA A 63 -6.40 4.38 -2.60
N THR A 64 -5.70 3.82 -3.60
CA THR A 64 -4.61 4.53 -4.28
C THR A 64 -5.11 5.77 -4.98
N THR A 65 -6.25 5.67 -5.68
CA THR A 65 -6.85 6.80 -6.38
C THR A 65 -7.20 7.92 -5.40
N GLN A 66 -7.81 7.59 -4.28
CA GLN A 66 -8.16 8.58 -3.26
C GLN A 66 -6.93 9.20 -2.62
N ALA A 67 -5.90 8.40 -2.35
CA ALA A 67 -4.66 8.90 -1.76
C ALA A 67 -3.98 9.89 -2.69
N LYS A 68 -3.92 9.61 -3.98
CA LYS A 68 -3.26 10.49 -4.94
C LYS A 68 -4.07 11.75 -5.24
N ALA A 69 -5.37 11.74 -4.92
CA ALA A 69 -6.22 12.92 -5.04
C ALA A 69 -6.21 13.80 -3.79
N ASP A 70 -5.65 13.33 -2.69
CA ASP A 70 -5.61 14.05 -1.41
C ASP A 70 -4.29 14.81 -1.27
N PRO A 71 -4.29 16.14 -1.24
CA PRO A 71 -3.04 16.91 -1.14
C PRO A 71 -2.20 16.61 0.09
N GLU A 72 -2.81 16.14 1.18
CA GLU A 72 -2.08 15.81 2.41
C GLU A 72 -1.17 14.59 2.25
N ILE A 73 -1.57 13.64 1.42
CA ILE A 73 -0.89 12.34 1.31
C ILE A 73 -0.47 11.99 -0.12
N SER A 74 -0.77 12.83 -1.09
CA SER A 74 -0.46 12.52 -2.51
C SER A 74 1.03 12.36 -2.79
N ASN A 75 1.89 12.89 -1.93
CA ASN A 75 3.34 12.79 -2.10
C ASN A 75 3.93 11.49 -1.57
N ILE A 76 3.15 10.70 -0.82
CA ILE A 76 3.64 9.43 -0.28
C ILE A 76 3.70 8.40 -1.41
N PRO A 77 4.88 7.79 -1.68
CA PRO A 77 4.99 6.77 -2.72
C PRO A 77 4.16 5.54 -2.40
N ILE A 78 3.47 5.01 -3.40
CA ILE A 78 2.65 3.80 -3.26
C ILE A 78 3.11 2.78 -4.30
N ILE A 79 3.49 1.60 -3.82
CA ILE A 79 3.81 0.46 -4.68
C ILE A 79 2.61 -0.49 -4.65
N ALA A 80 2.00 -0.72 -5.81
CA ALA A 80 0.88 -1.63 -5.94
C ALA A 80 1.36 -3.07 -5.95
N LEU A 81 0.81 -3.89 -5.05
CA LEU A 81 1.10 -5.33 -4.99
C LEU A 81 -0.13 -6.09 -5.47
N THR A 82 0.05 -7.02 -6.38
CA THR A 82 -1.05 -7.82 -6.89
C THR A 82 -0.62 -9.26 -7.07
N ALA A 83 -1.58 -10.19 -6.85
CA ALA A 83 -1.34 -11.62 -7.02
C ALA A 83 -1.20 -11.99 -8.50
N HIS A 84 -1.66 -11.14 -9.40
CA HIS A 84 -1.63 -11.39 -10.84
C HIS A 84 -0.86 -10.27 -11.55
N ALA A 85 0.41 -10.55 -11.86
CA ALA A 85 1.29 -9.58 -12.52
C ALA A 85 1.05 -9.54 -14.03
N MET A 86 -0.20 -9.28 -14.45
CA MET A 86 -0.58 -9.17 -15.85
C MET A 86 -0.35 -7.75 -16.34
N GLU A 87 -0.09 -7.59 -17.63
CA GLU A 87 0.19 -6.28 -18.22
C GLU A 87 -0.95 -5.28 -17.97
N HIS A 88 -2.20 -5.71 -18.11
CA HIS A 88 -3.33 -4.80 -17.90
C HIS A 88 -3.48 -4.40 -16.43
N ASP A 89 -3.05 -5.26 -15.47
CA ASP A 89 -3.06 -4.92 -14.06
C ASP A 89 -2.02 -3.85 -13.75
N ARG A 90 -0.86 -3.95 -14.38
CA ARG A 90 0.20 -2.95 -14.25
C ARG A 90 -0.30 -1.60 -14.76
N GLN A 91 -0.93 -1.60 -15.94
CA GLN A 91 -1.46 -0.37 -16.52
C GLN A 91 -2.54 0.24 -15.62
N LYS A 92 -3.43 -0.60 -15.08
CA LYS A 92 -4.46 -0.14 -14.16
C LYS A 92 -3.88 0.48 -12.90
N ALA A 93 -2.81 -0.12 -12.35
CA ALA A 93 -2.14 0.41 -11.17
C ALA A 93 -1.55 1.80 -11.47
N LEU A 94 -0.89 1.96 -12.60
CA LEU A 94 -0.32 3.24 -12.99
C LEU A 94 -1.40 4.29 -13.25
N GLU A 95 -2.52 3.90 -13.85
CA GLU A 95 -3.63 4.80 -14.13
C GLU A 95 -4.29 5.33 -12.85
N CYS A 96 -4.36 4.53 -11.79
CA CYS A 96 -4.91 5.01 -10.51
C CYS A 96 -3.92 5.83 -9.70
N GLY A 97 -2.69 5.98 -10.19
CA GLY A 97 -1.69 6.85 -9.59
C GLY A 97 -0.61 6.16 -8.78
N ALA A 98 -0.55 4.83 -8.77
CA ALA A 98 0.53 4.12 -8.09
C ALA A 98 1.88 4.50 -8.68
N ASP A 99 2.88 4.65 -7.84
CA ASP A 99 4.22 5.05 -8.26
C ASP A 99 5.01 3.88 -8.85
N ASP A 100 4.66 2.66 -8.48
CA ASP A 100 5.27 1.46 -9.02
C ASP A 100 4.30 0.29 -8.83
N PHE A 101 4.67 -0.85 -9.41
CA PHE A 101 3.83 -2.04 -9.44
C PHE A 101 4.73 -3.26 -9.29
N ASP A 102 4.28 -4.20 -8.45
CA ASP A 102 5.06 -5.43 -8.25
C ASP A 102 4.15 -6.67 -8.09
#